data_d703fc087c62ecc84ba5a3a8be4c4289
#
_entry.id   d703fc087c62ecc84ba5a3a8be4c4289
#
_cell.length_a   1.000
_cell.length_b   1.000
_cell.length_c   1.000
_cell.angle_alpha   90.00
_cell.angle_beta   90.00
_cell.angle_gamma   90.00
#
_symmetry.space_group_name_H-M   'P 1'
#
loop_
_entity.id
_entity.type
_entity.pdbx_description
1 polymer ?
#
loop_
_entity_poly.entity_id
_entity_poly.type
_entity_poly.pdbx_seq_one_letter_code
_entity_poly.pdbx_strand_id
1 'polypeptide(L)'
;GLVADRVARFKSEGHDVVVVVSAMSGETNRLLSLAREVQANPAPRELDALLSTGEKVTTALLSMALSQRDIRARSFSGNQVGILTDSAHNKARIQDIQIDTLKIELDNGGVPVVAGFQGVDLQGNVTTLGRGGSDTTAVALAAALEAQECQIYTDVDGVYTTDPRMVDGAKRLEHITFEEMLEMSSMGSKVLQIRAVEFAGKYKVTLRVLSSFEEGPGTLITTEESASM
;
A
#
# COMPACT_ATOMS: atom_id res chain seq x y z
N GLY A 1 9.04 13.89 -9.43
CA GLY A 1 9.55 12.53 -9.51
C GLY A 1 8.55 11.60 -10.17
N LEU A 2 8.98 10.38 -10.47
CA LEU A 2 8.23 9.38 -11.23
C LEU A 2 6.82 9.10 -10.67
N VAL A 3 6.68 9.00 -9.36
CA VAL A 3 5.38 8.75 -8.71
C VAL A 3 4.43 9.94 -8.92
N ALA A 4 4.90 11.16 -8.74
CA ALA A 4 4.09 12.36 -8.96
C ALA A 4 3.65 12.49 -10.43
N ASP A 5 4.50 12.14 -11.38
CA ASP A 5 4.15 12.15 -12.82
C ASP A 5 3.07 11.11 -13.15
N ARG A 6 3.15 9.94 -12.54
CA ARG A 6 2.15 8.88 -12.69
C ARG A 6 0.79 9.30 -12.12
N VAL A 7 0.76 9.87 -10.94
CA VAL A 7 -0.47 10.41 -10.33
C VAL A 7 -1.06 11.52 -11.21
N ALA A 8 -0.22 12.42 -11.74
CA ALA A 8 -0.66 13.49 -12.64
C ALA A 8 -1.34 12.93 -13.89
N ARG A 9 -0.80 11.85 -14.47
CA ARG A 9 -1.41 11.17 -15.60
C ARG A 9 -2.81 10.65 -15.28
N PHE A 10 -2.98 9.90 -14.19
CA PHE A 10 -4.29 9.40 -13.78
C PHE A 10 -5.29 10.52 -13.52
N LYS A 11 -4.86 11.61 -12.90
CA LYS A 11 -5.74 12.78 -12.70
C LYS A 11 -6.15 13.42 -14.03
N SER A 12 -5.24 13.53 -14.99
CA SER A 12 -5.55 14.07 -16.31
C SER A 12 -6.51 13.19 -17.12
N GLU A 13 -6.54 11.90 -16.84
CA GLU A 13 -7.48 10.93 -17.40
C GLU A 13 -8.85 10.93 -16.72
N GLY A 14 -9.05 11.76 -15.69
CA GLY A 14 -10.32 11.92 -14.99
C GLY A 14 -10.56 10.95 -13.82
N HIS A 15 -9.53 10.27 -13.37
CA HIS A 15 -9.64 9.35 -12.23
C HIS A 15 -9.58 10.09 -10.89
N ASP A 16 -10.33 9.58 -9.92
CA ASP A 16 -10.11 9.85 -8.51
C ASP A 16 -8.97 8.96 -8.02
N VAL A 17 -7.98 9.56 -7.35
CA VAL A 17 -6.75 8.87 -6.96
C VAL A 17 -6.50 9.03 -5.47
N VAL A 18 -6.32 7.93 -4.78
CA VAL A 18 -5.75 7.87 -3.43
C VAL A 18 -4.38 7.19 -3.53
N VAL A 19 -3.37 7.79 -2.95
CA VAL A 19 -2.01 7.24 -2.97
C VAL A 19 -1.64 6.76 -1.57
N VAL A 20 -1.24 5.52 -1.45
CA VAL A 20 -0.66 4.96 -0.22
C VAL A 20 0.83 4.82 -0.41
N VAL A 21 1.61 5.34 0.51
CA VAL A 21 3.07 5.35 0.40
C VAL A 21 3.73 4.55 1.51
N SER A 22 4.85 3.96 1.16
CA SER A 22 5.81 3.38 2.12
C SER A 22 6.86 4.43 2.51
N ALA A 23 7.62 4.16 3.56
CA ALA A 23 8.82 4.92 3.86
C ALA A 23 9.81 4.85 2.67
N MET A 24 10.64 5.86 2.53
CA MET A 24 11.70 5.86 1.53
C MET A 24 12.66 4.69 1.76
N SER A 25 13.31 4.24 0.70
CA SER A 25 14.21 3.08 0.74
C SER A 25 15.24 3.20 1.87
N GLY A 26 15.32 2.17 2.71
CA GLY A 26 16.25 2.10 3.84
C GLY A 26 15.81 2.87 5.10
N GLU A 27 14.77 3.69 5.04
CA GLU A 27 14.38 4.55 6.16
C GLU A 27 13.86 3.77 7.36
N THR A 28 13.02 2.77 7.15
CA THR A 28 12.52 1.91 8.23
C THR A 28 13.66 1.21 8.96
N ASN A 29 14.64 0.68 8.21
CA ASN A 29 15.82 0.04 8.79
C ASN A 29 16.70 1.04 9.54
N ARG A 30 16.85 2.25 9.03
CA ARG A 30 17.59 3.33 9.71
C ARG A 30 16.95 3.67 11.06
N LEU A 31 15.63 3.85 11.09
CA LEU A 31 14.88 4.14 12.31
C LEU A 31 15.00 2.99 13.32
N LEU A 32 14.88 1.76 12.85
CA LEU A 32 15.04 0.57 13.70
C LEU A 32 16.44 0.48 14.30
N SER A 33 17.48 0.80 13.53
CA SER A 33 18.86 0.87 14.02
C SER A 33 19.03 1.93 15.10
N LEU A 34 18.47 3.13 14.90
CA LEU A 34 18.49 4.19 15.91
C LEU A 34 17.83 3.74 17.22
N ALA A 35 16.69 3.06 17.13
CA ALA A 35 16.02 2.53 18.32
C ALA A 35 16.93 1.56 19.09
N ARG A 36 17.59 0.66 18.39
CA ARG A 36 18.50 -0.35 18.99
C ARG A 36 19.75 0.24 19.58
N GLU A 37 20.24 1.35 19.06
CA GLU A 37 21.36 2.10 19.66
C GLU A 37 21.00 2.68 21.03
N VAL A 38 19.75 3.08 21.20
CA VAL A 38 19.25 3.61 22.48
C VAL A 38 18.88 2.49 23.46
N GLN A 39 18.24 1.44 22.95
CA GLN A 39 17.74 0.34 23.78
C GLN A 39 17.75 -0.96 22.99
N ALA A 40 18.34 -2.01 23.53
CA ALA A 40 18.46 -3.31 22.82
C ALA A 40 17.08 -3.91 22.49
N ASN A 41 16.12 -3.78 23.40
CA ASN A 41 14.75 -4.24 23.22
C ASN A 41 13.77 -3.08 23.52
N PRO A 42 13.54 -2.19 22.55
CA PRO A 42 12.63 -1.06 22.75
C PRO A 42 11.21 -1.52 22.98
N ALA A 43 10.48 -0.77 23.80
CA ALA A 43 9.05 -1.03 24.02
C ALA A 43 8.30 -0.99 22.69
N PRO A 44 7.46 -1.99 22.38
CA PRO A 44 6.78 -2.05 21.07
C PRO A 44 5.96 -0.80 20.72
N ARG A 45 5.31 -0.19 21.70
CA ARG A 45 4.56 1.05 21.52
C ARG A 45 5.47 2.20 21.05
N GLU A 46 6.62 2.37 21.69
CA GLU A 46 7.57 3.44 21.32
C GLU A 46 8.24 3.16 19.97
N LEU A 47 8.48 1.89 19.68
CA LEU A 47 8.99 1.50 18.37
C LEU A 47 7.97 1.84 17.26
N ASP A 48 6.69 1.59 17.46
CA ASP A 48 5.62 2.00 16.53
C ASP A 48 5.60 3.52 16.33
N ALA A 49 5.71 4.28 17.42
CA ALA A 49 5.78 5.75 17.34
C ALA A 49 6.95 6.22 16.48
N LEU A 50 8.12 5.60 16.62
CA LEU A 50 9.31 5.92 15.83
C LEU A 50 9.15 5.49 14.37
N LEU A 51 8.83 4.22 14.11
CA LEU A 51 8.78 3.66 12.76
C LEU A 51 7.72 4.33 11.89
N SER A 52 6.59 4.74 12.46
CA SER A 52 5.50 5.42 11.74
C SER A 52 5.91 6.78 11.15
N THR A 53 7.00 7.36 11.61
CA THR A 53 7.47 8.66 11.09
C THR A 53 8.02 8.55 9.67
N GLY A 54 8.49 7.38 9.25
CA GLY A 54 9.06 7.16 7.92
C GLY A 54 8.06 7.44 6.81
N GLU A 55 6.86 6.91 6.92
CA GLU A 55 5.80 7.12 5.93
C GLU A 55 5.27 8.56 5.95
N LYS A 56 5.25 9.20 7.10
CA LYS A 56 4.85 10.61 7.22
C LYS A 56 5.77 11.52 6.41
N VAL A 57 7.06 11.28 6.42
CA VAL A 57 8.02 12.01 5.57
C VAL A 57 7.66 11.85 4.10
N THR A 58 7.43 10.63 3.65
CA THR A 58 7.09 10.34 2.25
C THR A 58 5.78 11.01 1.84
N THR A 59 4.75 10.99 2.68
CA THR A 59 3.46 11.64 2.37
C THR A 59 3.61 13.14 2.16
N ALA A 60 4.37 13.81 3.00
CA ALA A 60 4.60 15.24 2.90
C ALA A 60 5.38 15.59 1.62
N LEU A 61 6.45 14.87 1.34
CA LEU A 61 7.27 15.10 0.14
C LEU A 61 6.49 14.86 -1.16
N LEU A 62 5.70 13.79 -1.23
CA LEU A 62 4.87 13.53 -2.41
C LEU A 62 3.78 14.58 -2.58
N SER A 63 3.14 15.02 -1.50
CA SER A 63 2.14 16.07 -1.55
C SER A 63 2.72 17.39 -2.07
N MET A 64 3.94 17.74 -1.64
CA MET A 64 4.67 18.91 -2.17
C MET A 64 4.98 18.75 -3.66
N ALA A 65 5.42 17.57 -4.08
CA ALA A 65 5.73 17.29 -5.49
C ALA A 65 4.49 17.36 -6.39
N LEU A 66 3.33 16.94 -5.88
CA LEU A 66 2.05 17.05 -6.60
C LEU A 66 1.60 18.51 -6.67
N SER A 67 1.70 19.26 -5.59
CA SER A 67 1.38 20.71 -5.57
C SER A 67 2.23 21.49 -6.56
N GLN A 68 3.48 21.11 -6.77
CA GLN A 68 4.37 21.72 -7.77
C GLN A 68 3.89 21.47 -9.22
N ARG A 69 2.99 20.51 -9.42
CA ARG A 69 2.34 20.20 -10.70
C ARG A 69 0.91 20.71 -10.79
N ASP A 70 0.55 21.67 -9.93
CA ASP A 70 -0.79 22.23 -9.81
C ASP A 70 -1.89 21.17 -9.48
N ILE A 71 -1.47 20.08 -8.83
CA ILE A 71 -2.38 19.03 -8.35
C ILE A 71 -2.62 19.27 -6.87
N ARG A 72 -3.87 19.48 -6.51
CA ARG A 72 -4.25 19.52 -5.10
C ARG A 72 -3.96 18.17 -4.45
N ALA A 73 -3.14 18.16 -3.42
CA ALA A 73 -2.80 16.96 -2.66
C ALA A 73 -2.73 17.28 -1.17
N ARG A 74 -3.09 16.31 -0.35
CA ARG A 74 -3.03 16.44 1.09
C ARG A 74 -2.48 15.17 1.73
N SER A 75 -1.51 15.32 2.60
CA SER A 75 -0.92 14.21 3.36
C SER A 75 -1.77 13.84 4.57
N PHE A 76 -1.88 12.55 4.83
CA PHE A 76 -2.59 11.98 5.98
C PHE A 76 -1.75 10.90 6.65
N SER A 77 -1.62 10.97 7.96
CA SER A 77 -1.18 9.83 8.76
C SER A 77 -2.33 8.82 8.91
N GLY A 78 -2.01 7.60 9.35
CA GLY A 78 -3.03 6.58 9.64
C GLY A 78 -4.05 7.05 10.69
N ASN A 79 -3.60 7.82 11.68
CA ASN A 79 -4.47 8.43 12.68
C ASN A 79 -5.42 9.48 12.07
N GLN A 80 -4.93 10.34 11.19
CA GLN A 80 -5.73 11.40 10.55
C GLN A 80 -6.81 10.82 9.62
N VAL A 81 -6.55 9.69 8.98
CA VAL A 81 -7.56 8.96 8.21
C VAL A 81 -8.56 8.26 9.14
N GLY A 82 -8.10 7.83 10.32
CA GLY A 82 -8.90 7.00 11.22
C GLY A 82 -8.83 5.51 10.85
N ILE A 83 -7.62 5.02 10.54
CA ILE A 83 -7.35 3.59 10.39
C ILE A 83 -7.25 2.99 11.78
N LEU A 84 -8.35 2.43 12.25
CA LEU A 84 -8.45 1.84 13.59
C LEU A 84 -7.88 0.42 13.57
N THR A 85 -7.00 0.15 14.52
CA THR A 85 -6.38 -1.17 14.72
C THR A 85 -6.59 -1.69 16.14
N ASP A 86 -6.24 -2.95 16.37
CA ASP A 86 -6.01 -3.45 17.71
C ASP A 86 -4.72 -2.85 18.30
N SER A 87 -4.41 -3.19 19.56
CA SER A 87 -3.21 -2.71 20.26
C SER A 87 -2.03 -3.68 20.20
N ALA A 88 -2.02 -4.60 19.24
CA ALA A 88 -0.91 -5.52 19.03
C ALA A 88 0.25 -4.81 18.32
N HIS A 89 0.97 -3.96 19.05
CA HIS A 89 2.08 -3.16 18.48
C HIS A 89 3.06 -3.99 17.65
N ASN A 90 3.55 -3.44 16.55
CA ASN A 90 4.42 -4.02 15.52
C ASN A 90 3.75 -5.10 14.62
N LYS A 91 2.54 -5.52 14.92
CA LYS A 91 1.75 -6.52 14.16
C LYS A 91 0.25 -6.26 14.30
N ALA A 92 -0.14 -5.01 14.40
CA ALA A 92 -1.54 -4.62 14.55
C ALA A 92 -2.38 -5.03 13.33
N ARG A 93 -3.66 -5.26 13.56
CA ARG A 93 -4.63 -5.59 12.53
C ARG A 93 -5.65 -4.48 12.40
N ILE A 94 -5.97 -4.11 11.17
CA ILE A 94 -7.00 -3.12 10.86
C ILE A 94 -8.36 -3.71 11.24
N GLN A 95 -9.11 -2.96 12.05
CA GLN A 95 -10.46 -3.32 12.50
C GLN A 95 -11.54 -2.50 11.79
N ASP A 96 -11.24 -1.22 11.52
CA ASP A 96 -12.16 -0.30 10.87
C ASP A 96 -11.40 0.84 10.20
N ILE A 97 -12.02 1.47 9.21
CA ILE A 97 -11.48 2.65 8.53
C ILE A 97 -12.58 3.70 8.40
N GLN A 98 -12.29 4.91 8.87
CA GLN A 98 -13.17 6.07 8.68
C GLN A 98 -12.77 6.77 7.38
N ILE A 99 -13.64 6.70 6.37
CA ILE A 99 -13.33 7.20 5.02
C ILE A 99 -13.79 8.64 4.75
N ASP A 100 -14.51 9.25 5.69
CA ASP A 100 -15.12 10.56 5.47
C ASP A 100 -14.11 11.65 5.10
N THR A 101 -12.97 11.69 5.79
CA THR A 101 -11.89 12.64 5.53
C THR A 101 -11.31 12.48 4.12
N LEU A 102 -11.16 11.23 3.67
CA LEU A 102 -10.68 10.92 2.31
C LEU A 102 -11.70 11.30 1.26
N LYS A 103 -12.97 11.01 1.50
CA LYS A 103 -14.07 11.40 0.58
C LYS A 103 -14.16 12.91 0.40
N ILE A 104 -14.05 13.67 1.48
CA ILE A 104 -14.04 15.15 1.41
C ILE A 104 -12.91 15.64 0.52
N GLU A 105 -11.71 15.11 0.66
CA GLU A 105 -10.57 15.51 -0.18
C GLU A 105 -10.77 15.11 -1.64
N LEU A 106 -11.30 13.92 -1.91
CA LEU A 106 -11.64 13.47 -3.27
C LEU A 106 -12.74 14.33 -3.90
N ASP A 107 -13.81 14.64 -3.17
CA ASP A 107 -14.91 15.48 -3.65
C ASP A 107 -14.46 16.90 -4.00
N ASN A 108 -13.43 17.39 -3.35
CA ASN A 108 -12.78 18.66 -3.66
C ASN A 108 -11.74 18.56 -4.81
N GLY A 109 -11.68 17.44 -5.50
CA GLY A 109 -10.77 17.20 -6.61
C GLY A 109 -9.31 16.97 -6.20
N GLY A 110 -9.06 16.75 -4.91
CA GLY A 110 -7.72 16.52 -4.37
C GLY A 110 -7.29 15.06 -4.44
N VAL A 111 -6.01 14.85 -4.18
CA VAL A 111 -5.38 13.54 -4.04
C VAL A 111 -4.98 13.33 -2.59
N PRO A 112 -5.68 12.46 -1.85
CA PRO A 112 -5.22 12.04 -0.54
C PRO A 112 -3.93 11.22 -0.67
N VAL A 113 -2.90 11.60 0.06
CA VAL A 113 -1.62 10.88 0.16
C VAL A 113 -1.52 10.29 1.56
N VAL A 114 -1.71 9.00 1.68
CA VAL A 114 -1.88 8.30 2.95
C VAL A 114 -0.63 7.55 3.34
N ALA A 115 -0.21 7.72 4.58
CA ALA A 115 0.87 6.92 5.15
C ALA A 115 0.42 5.47 5.32
N GLY A 116 1.07 4.55 4.63
CA GLY A 116 0.85 3.12 4.80
C GLY A 116 1.48 2.57 6.08
N PHE A 117 1.25 1.29 6.35
CA PHE A 117 1.90 0.56 7.43
C PHE A 117 1.41 0.90 8.85
N GLN A 118 0.58 1.90 9.04
CA GLN A 118 0.24 2.46 10.34
C GLN A 118 -1.25 2.67 10.56
N GLY A 119 -1.63 2.68 11.80
CA GLY A 119 -2.97 3.02 12.26
C GLY A 119 -2.95 3.59 13.66
N VAL A 120 -4.07 3.55 14.32
CA VAL A 120 -4.28 4.03 15.69
C VAL A 120 -5.17 3.05 16.44
N ASP A 121 -4.86 2.79 17.71
CA ASP A 121 -5.71 1.99 18.58
C ASP A 121 -6.78 2.86 19.29
N LEU A 122 -7.66 2.20 20.05
CA LEU A 122 -8.73 2.90 20.79
C LEU A 122 -8.23 3.87 21.86
N GLN A 123 -7.00 3.70 22.32
CA GLN A 123 -6.37 4.60 23.31
C GLN A 123 -5.65 5.77 22.64
N GLY A 124 -5.67 5.86 21.32
CA GLY A 124 -4.99 6.92 20.55
C GLY A 124 -3.50 6.66 20.31
N ASN A 125 -3.01 5.47 20.59
CA ASN A 125 -1.62 5.10 20.32
C ASN A 125 -1.43 4.76 18.86
N VAL A 126 -0.34 5.25 18.26
CA VAL A 126 0.06 4.84 16.91
C VAL A 126 0.46 3.36 16.92
N THR A 127 -0.01 2.63 15.93
CA THR A 127 0.29 1.22 15.73
C THR A 127 0.91 0.99 14.35
N THR A 128 1.71 -0.07 14.22
CA THR A 128 2.20 -0.52 12.92
C THR A 128 1.74 -1.95 12.63
N LEU A 129 1.56 -2.23 11.32
CA LEU A 129 0.91 -3.45 10.85
C LEU A 129 1.86 -4.63 10.65
N GLY A 130 3.16 -4.41 10.76
CA GLY A 130 4.16 -5.42 10.45
C GLY A 130 4.43 -5.53 8.94
N ARG A 131 5.01 -6.64 8.51
CA ARG A 131 5.41 -6.86 7.11
C ARG A 131 4.23 -6.75 6.14
N GLY A 132 4.46 -6.10 5.01
CA GLY A 132 3.45 -5.88 3.99
C GLY A 132 2.37 -4.89 4.40
N GLY A 133 2.61 -4.12 5.45
CA GLY A 133 1.62 -3.21 6.02
C GLY A 133 1.14 -2.15 5.04
N SER A 134 2.01 -1.62 4.18
CA SER A 134 1.61 -0.63 3.17
C SER A 134 0.69 -1.23 2.11
N ASP A 135 0.95 -2.45 1.64
CA ASP A 135 0.07 -3.16 0.72
C ASP A 135 -1.28 -3.45 1.38
N THR A 136 -1.27 -3.90 2.63
CA THR A 136 -2.49 -4.14 3.42
C THR A 136 -3.29 -2.84 3.59
N THR A 137 -2.64 -1.73 3.89
CA THR A 137 -3.30 -0.41 3.97
C THR A 137 -3.95 -0.04 2.65
N ALA A 138 -3.25 -0.20 1.52
CA ALA A 138 -3.78 0.14 0.20
C ALA A 138 -5.02 -0.69 -0.14
N VAL A 139 -4.98 -1.99 0.10
CA VAL A 139 -6.11 -2.90 -0.15
C VAL A 139 -7.29 -2.57 0.77
N ALA A 140 -7.04 -2.31 2.05
CA ALA A 140 -8.09 -1.96 3.00
C ALA A 140 -8.79 -0.64 2.63
N LEU A 141 -8.03 0.37 2.21
CA LEU A 141 -8.60 1.64 1.73
C LEU A 141 -9.39 1.44 0.43
N ALA A 142 -8.88 0.64 -0.50
CA ALA A 142 -9.60 0.32 -1.74
C ALA A 142 -10.93 -0.38 -1.46
N ALA A 143 -10.97 -1.30 -0.51
CA ALA A 143 -12.20 -1.96 -0.08
C ALA A 143 -13.18 -0.96 0.56
N ALA A 144 -12.71 -0.13 1.48
CA ALA A 144 -13.55 0.84 2.18
C ALA A 144 -14.11 1.93 1.25
N LEU A 145 -13.34 2.35 0.25
CA LEU A 145 -13.74 3.35 -0.74
C LEU A 145 -14.46 2.76 -1.96
N GLU A 146 -14.60 1.45 -2.02
CA GLU A 146 -15.16 0.75 -3.19
C GLU A 146 -14.44 1.14 -4.49
N ALA A 147 -13.12 1.19 -4.44
CA ALA A 147 -12.29 1.56 -5.57
C ALA A 147 -12.43 0.54 -6.71
N GLN A 148 -12.36 1.02 -7.95
CA GLN A 148 -12.40 0.16 -9.13
C GLN A 148 -11.22 -0.80 -9.20
N GLU A 149 -10.04 -0.34 -8.78
CA GLU A 149 -8.80 -1.09 -8.85
C GLU A 149 -7.82 -0.58 -7.79
N CYS A 150 -7.12 -1.50 -7.15
CA CYS A 150 -5.97 -1.20 -6.29
C CYS A 150 -4.69 -1.59 -7.01
N GLN A 151 -3.84 -0.63 -7.31
CA GLN A 151 -2.58 -0.85 -8.01
C GLN A 151 -1.43 -0.94 -7.02
N ILE A 152 -0.68 -2.02 -7.06
CA ILE A 152 0.52 -2.24 -6.25
C ILE A 152 1.74 -2.13 -7.16
N TYR A 153 2.57 -1.14 -6.90
CA TYR A 153 3.81 -0.89 -7.63
C TYR A 153 4.99 -1.51 -6.90
N THR A 154 5.74 -2.32 -7.62
CA THR A 154 6.86 -3.09 -7.08
C THR A 154 8.05 -3.09 -8.05
N ASP A 155 9.12 -3.79 -7.72
CA ASP A 155 10.34 -3.91 -8.54
C ASP A 155 10.20 -4.90 -9.70
N VAL A 156 9.06 -5.59 -9.81
CA VAL A 156 8.73 -6.48 -10.94
C VAL A 156 7.52 -5.96 -11.70
N ASP A 157 7.40 -6.32 -12.96
CA ASP A 157 6.37 -5.84 -13.89
C ASP A 157 5.07 -6.66 -13.88
N GLY A 158 4.97 -7.63 -12.99
CA GLY A 158 3.79 -8.47 -12.82
C GLY A 158 4.11 -9.80 -12.17
N VAL A 159 3.16 -10.73 -12.27
CA VAL A 159 3.29 -12.11 -11.79
C VAL A 159 3.65 -13.00 -12.97
N TYR A 160 4.63 -13.88 -12.77
CA TYR A 160 5.13 -14.80 -13.79
C TYR A 160 4.74 -16.24 -13.49
N THR A 161 4.69 -17.08 -14.52
CA THR A 161 4.44 -18.53 -14.39
C THR A 161 5.48 -19.21 -13.51
N THR A 162 6.71 -18.68 -13.51
CA THR A 162 7.83 -19.09 -12.65
C THR A 162 8.79 -17.91 -12.53
N ASP A 163 9.82 -18.01 -11.70
CA ASP A 163 10.81 -16.92 -11.55
C ASP A 163 11.57 -16.70 -12.87
N PRO A 164 11.41 -15.52 -13.51
CA PRO A 164 12.07 -15.21 -14.79
C PRO A 164 13.59 -15.12 -14.69
N ARG A 165 14.13 -14.98 -13.48
CA ARG A 165 15.58 -14.96 -13.23
C ARG A 165 16.18 -16.38 -13.24
N MET A 166 15.35 -17.39 -13.03
CA MET A 166 15.76 -18.78 -12.89
C MET A 166 15.45 -19.62 -14.12
N VAL A 167 14.42 -19.27 -14.89
CA VAL A 167 13.90 -20.06 -16.00
C VAL A 167 13.71 -19.20 -17.22
N ASP A 168 14.47 -19.49 -18.26
CA ASP A 168 14.26 -18.91 -19.58
C ASP A 168 12.91 -19.34 -20.14
N GLY A 169 12.11 -18.36 -20.58
CA GLY A 169 10.77 -18.63 -21.09
C GLY A 169 9.65 -18.49 -20.08
N ALA A 170 9.94 -18.06 -18.83
CA ALA A 170 8.91 -17.62 -17.90
C ALA A 170 8.07 -16.52 -18.54
N LYS A 171 6.74 -16.62 -18.45
CA LYS A 171 5.80 -15.68 -19.05
C LYS A 171 5.09 -14.90 -17.97
N ARG A 172 4.97 -13.58 -18.17
CA ARG A 172 4.13 -12.73 -17.36
C ARG A 172 2.66 -13.12 -17.60
N LEU A 173 1.92 -13.31 -16.51
CA LEU A 173 0.50 -13.56 -16.55
C LEU A 173 -0.24 -12.23 -16.75
N GLU A 174 -1.20 -12.19 -17.67
CA GLU A 174 -2.08 -11.03 -17.83
C GLU A 174 -3.10 -11.00 -16.71
N HIS A 175 -3.55 -12.17 -16.29
CA HIS A 175 -4.58 -12.35 -15.28
C HIS A 175 -4.29 -13.60 -14.42
N ILE A 176 -4.64 -13.51 -13.13
CA ILE A 176 -4.56 -14.60 -12.16
C ILE A 176 -5.69 -14.45 -11.13
N THR A 177 -6.22 -15.55 -10.63
CA THR A 177 -7.22 -15.50 -9.55
C THR A 177 -6.57 -15.31 -8.18
N PHE A 178 -7.35 -14.91 -7.18
CA PHE A 178 -6.86 -14.81 -5.80
C PHE A 178 -6.37 -16.15 -5.26
N GLU A 179 -7.10 -17.22 -5.56
CA GLU A 179 -6.75 -18.58 -5.13
C GLU A 179 -5.41 -19.02 -5.71
N GLU A 180 -5.21 -18.83 -7.00
CA GLU A 180 -3.95 -19.12 -7.69
C GLU A 180 -2.80 -18.27 -7.13
N MET A 181 -3.04 -16.98 -6.85
CA MET A 181 -2.03 -16.10 -6.27
C MET A 181 -1.65 -16.52 -4.85
N LEU A 182 -2.63 -16.94 -4.03
CA LEU A 182 -2.38 -17.46 -2.69
C LEU A 182 -1.55 -18.74 -2.73
N GLU A 183 -1.86 -19.64 -3.66
CA GLU A 183 -1.10 -20.87 -3.86
C GLU A 183 0.36 -20.56 -4.25
N MET A 184 0.57 -19.67 -5.22
CA MET A 184 1.91 -19.24 -5.62
C MET A 184 2.67 -18.59 -4.46
N SER A 185 2.02 -17.77 -3.65
CA SER A 185 2.62 -17.12 -2.49
C SER A 185 3.02 -18.13 -1.41
N SER A 186 2.21 -19.19 -1.21
CA SER A 186 2.52 -20.28 -0.27
C SER A 186 3.70 -21.13 -0.74
N MET A 187 3.95 -21.18 -2.05
CA MET A 187 5.07 -21.90 -2.66
C MET A 187 6.35 -21.05 -2.78
N GLY A 188 6.36 -19.84 -2.23
CA GLY A 188 7.55 -19.00 -2.12
C GLY A 188 7.61 -17.80 -3.07
N SER A 189 6.58 -17.55 -3.88
CA SER A 189 6.50 -16.30 -4.63
C SER A 189 6.37 -15.10 -3.69
N LYS A 190 7.23 -14.09 -3.86
CA LYS A 190 7.32 -12.92 -2.97
C LYS A 190 6.85 -11.62 -3.61
N VAL A 191 6.11 -11.68 -4.70
CA VAL A 191 5.66 -10.49 -5.44
C VAL A 191 4.73 -9.63 -4.59
N LEU A 192 3.79 -10.28 -3.89
CA LEU A 192 2.86 -9.64 -2.96
C LEU A 192 2.90 -10.31 -1.59
N GLN A 193 2.63 -9.54 -0.56
CA GLN A 193 2.44 -10.08 0.78
C GLN A 193 1.14 -10.88 0.84
N ILE A 194 1.23 -12.09 1.37
CA ILE A 194 0.09 -13.03 1.44
C ILE A 194 -1.12 -12.42 2.16
N ARG A 195 -0.90 -11.66 3.22
CA ARG A 195 -1.98 -10.99 3.97
C ARG A 195 -2.76 -9.98 3.13
N ALA A 196 -2.07 -9.24 2.25
CA ALA A 196 -2.72 -8.30 1.34
C ALA A 196 -3.58 -9.04 0.30
N VAL A 197 -3.09 -10.16 -0.23
CA VAL A 197 -3.82 -11.00 -1.18
C VAL A 197 -5.05 -11.64 -0.52
N GLU A 198 -4.91 -12.18 0.68
CA GLU A 198 -6.02 -12.72 1.48
C GLU A 198 -7.10 -11.67 1.74
N PHE A 199 -6.68 -10.47 2.13
CA PHE A 199 -7.59 -9.36 2.39
C PHE A 199 -8.32 -8.95 1.12
N ALA A 200 -7.61 -8.80 0.00
CA ALA A 200 -8.19 -8.45 -1.29
C ALA A 200 -9.20 -9.51 -1.77
N GLY A 201 -8.90 -10.78 -1.60
CA GLY A 201 -9.80 -11.88 -1.93
C GLY A 201 -11.06 -11.88 -1.08
N LYS A 202 -10.92 -11.65 0.23
CA LYS A 202 -12.05 -11.58 1.16
C LYS A 202 -13.01 -10.46 0.83
N TYR A 203 -12.51 -9.29 0.49
CA TYR A 203 -13.31 -8.09 0.20
C TYR A 203 -13.52 -7.85 -1.29
N LYS A 204 -13.10 -8.78 -2.15
CA LYS A 204 -13.24 -8.74 -3.62
C LYS A 204 -12.67 -7.44 -4.23
N VAL A 205 -11.50 -7.03 -3.75
CA VAL A 205 -10.76 -5.88 -4.30
C VAL A 205 -9.93 -6.34 -5.48
N THR A 206 -10.20 -5.79 -6.66
CA THR A 206 -9.37 -6.02 -7.85
C THR A 206 -7.99 -5.43 -7.64
N LEU A 207 -6.94 -6.26 -7.74
CA LEU A 207 -5.54 -5.85 -7.66
C LEU A 207 -4.90 -5.82 -9.04
N ARG A 208 -3.96 -4.91 -9.22
CA ARG A 208 -3.03 -4.93 -10.35
C ARG A 208 -1.62 -4.75 -9.84
N VAL A 209 -0.73 -5.66 -10.23
CA VAL A 209 0.70 -5.58 -9.93
C VAL A 209 1.42 -4.94 -11.12
N LEU A 210 2.17 -3.90 -10.85
CA LEU A 210 2.84 -3.08 -11.85
C LEU A 210 4.29 -2.80 -11.44
N SER A 211 5.15 -2.51 -12.42
CA SER A 211 6.50 -2.06 -12.15
C SER A 211 6.53 -0.60 -11.67
N SER A 212 7.36 -0.33 -10.65
CA SER A 212 7.67 1.05 -10.24
C SER A 212 8.51 1.80 -11.26
N PHE A 213 9.21 1.09 -12.16
CA PHE A 213 10.25 1.64 -13.03
C PHE A 213 9.89 1.62 -14.51
N GLU A 214 9.09 0.66 -14.94
CA GLU A 214 8.74 0.43 -16.34
C GLU A 214 7.23 0.61 -16.57
N GLU A 215 6.87 1.10 -17.76
CA GLU A 215 5.48 1.14 -18.17
C GLU A 215 5.04 -0.24 -18.68
N GLY A 216 3.79 -0.60 -18.44
CA GLY A 216 3.22 -1.86 -18.88
C GLY A 216 1.88 -2.15 -18.25
N PRO A 217 1.16 -3.18 -18.72
CA PRO A 217 -0.19 -3.51 -18.24
C PRO A 217 -0.19 -4.24 -16.89
N GLY A 218 0.94 -4.78 -16.44
CA GLY A 218 1.03 -5.55 -15.21
C GLY A 218 0.27 -6.87 -15.24
N THR A 219 -0.07 -7.37 -14.06
CA THR A 219 -0.91 -8.56 -13.86
C THR A 219 -2.14 -8.18 -13.05
N LEU A 220 -3.31 -8.54 -13.56
CA LEU A 220 -4.59 -8.35 -12.87
C LEU A 220 -4.89 -9.54 -11.97
N ILE A 221 -5.27 -9.29 -10.72
CA ILE A 221 -5.66 -10.31 -9.75
C ILE A 221 -7.11 -10.09 -9.36
N THR A 222 -7.97 -11.06 -9.66
CA THR A 222 -9.42 -10.96 -9.46
C THR A 222 -10.02 -12.27 -8.99
N THR A 223 -11.35 -12.30 -8.83
CA THR A 223 -12.12 -13.53 -8.65
C THR A 223 -12.25 -14.29 -9.98
N GLU A 224 -12.52 -15.59 -9.94
CA GLU A 224 -12.78 -16.40 -11.15
C GLU A 224 -13.92 -15.86 -12.02
N GLU A 225 -14.97 -15.36 -11.39
CA GLU A 225 -16.13 -14.79 -12.09
C GLU A 225 -15.76 -13.60 -12.97
N SER A 226 -14.80 -12.80 -12.54
CA SER A 226 -14.33 -11.63 -13.29
C SER A 226 -13.33 -11.98 -14.40
N ALA A 227 -12.75 -13.17 -14.37
CA ALA A 227 -11.80 -13.66 -15.37
C ALA A 227 -12.50 -14.13 -16.66
N SER A 228 -13.80 -14.40 -16.60
CA SER A 228 -14.59 -14.97 -17.69
C SER A 228 -15.29 -13.94 -18.60
N MET A 229 -15.13 -12.65 -18.29
CA MET A 229 -15.64 -11.51 -19.06
C MET A 229 -14.52 -10.83 -19.86
#